data_df16607032928c8aa03bfe47bb80e8e8
#
_entry.id   df16607032928c8aa03bfe47bb80e8e8
#
_cell.length_a   1.000
_cell.length_b   1.000
_cell.length_c   1.000
_cell.angle_alpha   90.00
_cell.angle_beta   90.00
_cell.angle_gamma   90.00
#
_symmetry.space_group_name_H-M   'P 1'
#
loop_
_entity.id
_entity.type
_entity.pdbx_description
1 polymer ?
#
loop_
_entity_poly.entity_id
_entity_poly.type
_entity_poly.pdbx_seq_one_letter_code
_entity_poly.pdbx_strand_id
1 'polypeptide(L)'
;MAFEDFAEYGSNTINSEWTTITLSSAYARNIAIFAEVNSFNDGTPSSNRKKNSLAPVEIRLRNISKGNTETSTPGSFDIKIQRPYGYSSTHPSETVSFLAIAEGTWDLVDGSRLEVGIYDRIHTKNNKFQAQLFSTSFSAKPGLISQVQTTDGTDWITLRHKNVSSTGFQVAHQEDEHQNKQGSKEHLIESLAYLAFDDGF
;
A
#
# COMPACT_ATOMS: atom_id res chain seq x y z
N MET A 1 9.32 15.81 17.83
CA MET A 1 8.23 14.81 17.88
C MET A 1 8.91 13.45 17.78
N ALA A 2 8.60 12.52 18.66
CA ALA A 2 9.12 11.18 18.57
C ALA A 2 8.41 10.40 17.44
N PHE A 3 9.06 9.39 16.86
CA PHE A 3 8.47 8.61 15.77
C PHE A 3 7.18 7.91 16.21
N GLU A 4 7.16 7.37 17.41
CA GLU A 4 6.00 6.69 18.03
C GLU A 4 4.78 7.61 18.25
N ASP A 5 4.93 8.92 18.13
CA ASP A 5 3.82 9.86 18.23
C ASP A 5 2.94 9.87 16.96
N PHE A 6 3.48 9.44 15.82
CA PHE A 6 2.79 9.49 14.54
C PHE A 6 2.92 8.23 13.68
N ALA A 7 3.73 7.27 14.09
CA ALA A 7 3.94 6.05 13.32
C ALA A 7 4.18 4.82 14.22
N GLU A 8 3.85 3.66 13.69
CA GLU A 8 4.10 2.35 14.28
C GLU A 8 4.54 1.38 13.18
N TYR A 9 5.48 0.51 13.48
CA TYR A 9 5.88 -0.56 12.57
C TYR A 9 5.78 -1.92 13.26
N GLY A 10 5.59 -2.96 12.47
CA GLY A 10 5.50 -4.32 12.96
C GLY A 10 5.66 -5.36 11.86
N SER A 11 5.57 -6.61 12.25
CA SER A 11 5.52 -7.72 11.31
C SER A 11 4.55 -8.80 11.77
N ASN A 12 3.94 -9.48 10.80
CA ASN A 12 2.99 -10.56 11.05
C ASN A 12 3.12 -11.66 10.01
N THR A 13 2.60 -12.84 10.34
CA THR A 13 2.48 -13.95 9.41
C THR A 13 1.15 -13.85 8.67
N ILE A 14 1.20 -13.60 7.36
CA ILE A 14 0.04 -13.32 6.50
C ILE A 14 -0.03 -14.34 5.36
N ASN A 15 -1.24 -14.72 4.99
CA ASN A 15 -1.53 -15.59 3.85
C ASN A 15 -2.60 -14.97 2.92
N SER A 16 -3.32 -15.80 2.16
CA SER A 16 -4.38 -15.36 1.25
C SER A 16 -5.70 -15.01 1.94
N GLU A 17 -5.84 -15.30 3.23
CA GLU A 17 -7.01 -14.97 4.00
C GLU A 17 -6.85 -13.61 4.68
N TRP A 18 -7.96 -12.90 4.87
CA TRP A 18 -7.94 -11.64 5.58
C TRP A 18 -7.56 -11.82 7.04
N THR A 19 -6.54 -11.11 7.47
CA THR A 19 -6.07 -11.05 8.86
C THR A 19 -6.20 -9.62 9.36
N THR A 20 -6.84 -9.42 10.50
CA THR A 20 -6.93 -8.12 11.16
C THR A 20 -5.69 -7.89 12.01
N ILE A 21 -5.01 -6.78 11.78
CA ILE A 21 -3.90 -6.28 12.61
C ILE A 21 -4.44 -5.16 13.48
N THR A 22 -4.26 -5.28 14.78
CA THR A 22 -4.56 -4.23 15.75
C THR A 22 -3.26 -3.52 16.11
N LEU A 23 -3.26 -2.20 16.00
CA LEU A 23 -2.13 -1.34 16.35
C LEU A 23 -2.01 -1.15 17.87
N SER A 24 -0.90 -0.62 18.33
CA SER A 24 -0.68 -0.37 19.77
C SER A 24 -1.47 0.83 20.28
N SER A 25 -1.80 1.78 19.40
CA SER A 25 -2.38 3.06 19.75
C SER A 25 -3.50 3.49 18.79
N ALA A 26 -4.28 4.46 19.24
CA ALA A 26 -5.16 5.25 18.39
C ALA A 26 -4.41 6.48 17.86
N TYR A 27 -4.80 6.95 16.69
CA TYR A 27 -4.19 8.11 16.02
C TYR A 27 -5.18 9.26 15.92
N ALA A 28 -4.69 10.48 16.10
CA ALA A 28 -5.52 11.68 15.96
C ALA A 28 -5.93 11.95 14.49
N ARG A 29 -5.12 11.51 13.53
CA ARG A 29 -5.32 11.68 12.08
C ARG A 29 -5.58 10.34 11.41
N ASN A 30 -6.04 10.36 10.16
CA ASN A 30 -6.08 9.15 9.35
C ASN A 30 -4.68 8.53 9.26
N ILE A 31 -4.63 7.23 9.06
CA ILE A 31 -3.37 6.50 8.93
C ILE A 31 -3.27 5.88 7.55
N ALA A 32 -2.07 5.89 7.02
CA ALA A 32 -1.66 5.15 5.84
C ALA A 32 -0.92 3.88 6.27
N ILE A 33 -1.16 2.79 5.55
CA ILE A 33 -0.47 1.52 5.77
C ILE A 33 0.42 1.24 4.55
N PHE A 34 1.71 1.00 4.81
CA PHE A 34 2.66 0.50 3.83
C PHE A 34 3.13 -0.86 4.30
N ALA A 35 3.08 -1.86 3.43
CA ALA A 35 3.41 -3.23 3.81
C ALA A 35 4.15 -3.96 2.69
N GLU A 36 5.11 -4.81 3.08
CA GLU A 36 5.97 -5.55 2.18
C GLU A 36 6.17 -6.98 2.67
N VAL A 37 6.25 -7.93 1.72
CA VAL A 37 6.55 -9.34 2.01
C VAL A 37 8.05 -9.50 2.21
N ASN A 38 8.46 -10.01 3.38
CA ASN A 38 9.86 -10.15 3.77
C ASN A 38 10.37 -11.59 3.83
N SER A 39 9.57 -12.56 3.40
CA SER A 39 9.96 -13.97 3.31
C SER A 39 9.59 -14.53 1.95
N PHE A 40 10.01 -15.75 1.68
CA PHE A 40 9.74 -16.45 0.44
C PHE A 40 9.40 -17.92 0.72
N ASN A 41 8.11 -18.20 0.89
CA ASN A 41 7.60 -19.51 1.28
C ASN A 41 6.80 -20.20 0.15
N ASP A 42 6.97 -19.80 -1.09
CA ASP A 42 6.25 -20.35 -2.25
C ASP A 42 6.52 -21.84 -2.54
N GLY A 43 7.40 -22.46 -1.74
CA GLY A 43 7.81 -23.86 -1.90
C GLY A 43 8.78 -24.07 -3.04
N THR A 44 9.38 -25.26 -3.09
CA THR A 44 10.25 -25.67 -4.21
C THR A 44 9.42 -25.77 -5.48
N PRO A 45 9.90 -25.23 -6.62
CA PRO A 45 9.25 -25.42 -7.91
C PRO A 45 9.06 -26.91 -8.17
N SER A 46 7.83 -27.39 -8.26
CA SER A 46 7.58 -28.75 -8.68
C SER A 46 8.06 -28.90 -10.13
N SER A 47 8.58 -30.08 -10.48
CA SER A 47 9.07 -30.40 -11.83
C SER A 47 8.01 -30.20 -12.94
N ASN A 48 6.77 -29.98 -12.58
CA ASN A 48 5.66 -29.61 -13.46
C ASN A 48 5.46 -28.08 -13.48
N ARG A 49 6.35 -27.40 -14.17
CA ARG A 49 6.53 -25.93 -14.26
C ARG A 49 5.33 -25.09 -14.71
N LYS A 50 4.11 -25.58 -14.72
CA LYS A 50 3.02 -24.80 -15.37
C LYS A 50 2.11 -24.01 -14.44
N LYS A 51 2.18 -24.11 -13.10
CA LYS A 51 1.19 -23.42 -12.26
C LYS A 51 1.62 -22.84 -10.91
N ASN A 52 2.81 -23.11 -10.37
CA ASN A 52 3.03 -22.79 -8.94
C ASN A 52 4.40 -22.20 -8.58
N SER A 53 5.26 -21.85 -9.49
CA SER A 53 6.57 -21.34 -9.12
C SER A 53 6.70 -19.86 -9.41
N LEU A 54 6.99 -19.08 -8.38
CA LEU A 54 7.37 -17.66 -8.49
C LEU A 54 6.25 -16.74 -8.99
N ALA A 55 5.02 -16.98 -8.59
CA ALA A 55 3.96 -15.99 -8.85
C ALA A 55 4.27 -14.70 -8.10
N PRO A 56 4.18 -13.55 -8.76
CA PRO A 56 4.22 -12.29 -8.05
C PRO A 56 3.07 -12.25 -7.03
N VAL A 57 3.30 -11.56 -5.93
CA VAL A 57 2.31 -11.33 -4.89
C VAL A 57 2.12 -9.85 -4.69
N GLU A 58 0.93 -9.47 -4.25
CA GLU A 58 0.56 -8.12 -3.87
C GLU A 58 -0.07 -8.14 -2.49
N ILE A 59 0.24 -7.14 -1.69
CA ILE A 59 -0.45 -6.91 -0.43
C ILE A 59 -1.76 -6.18 -0.71
N ARG A 60 -2.86 -6.72 -0.16
CA ARG A 60 -4.17 -6.07 -0.20
C ARG A 60 -4.54 -5.61 1.20
N LEU A 61 -5.05 -4.39 1.26
CA LEU A 61 -5.47 -3.71 2.48
C LEU A 61 -6.95 -3.35 2.40
N ARG A 62 -7.62 -3.27 3.55
CA ARG A 62 -8.97 -2.73 3.69
C ARG A 62 -9.26 -2.40 5.16
N ASN A 63 -10.42 -1.81 5.43
CA ASN A 63 -10.92 -1.55 6.79
C ASN A 63 -9.90 -0.82 7.67
N ILE A 64 -9.12 0.09 7.08
CA ILE A 64 -8.13 0.87 7.82
C ILE A 64 -8.85 1.86 8.74
N SER A 65 -8.58 1.75 10.03
CA SER A 65 -9.13 2.58 11.08
C SER A 65 -8.00 3.20 11.90
N LYS A 66 -8.07 4.50 12.11
CA LYS A 66 -7.15 5.21 13.01
C LYS A 66 -7.42 4.93 14.50
N GLY A 67 -8.50 4.20 14.81
CA GLY A 67 -8.98 4.06 16.19
C GLY A 67 -9.68 5.31 16.72
N ASN A 68 -9.80 5.37 18.03
CA ASN A 68 -10.42 6.50 18.70
C ASN A 68 -9.60 6.91 19.94
N THR A 69 -9.02 8.10 19.91
CA THR A 69 -8.17 8.63 20.99
C THR A 69 -8.95 8.93 22.27
N GLU A 70 -10.23 9.30 22.17
CA GLU A 70 -11.07 9.61 23.34
C GLU A 70 -11.42 8.36 24.15
N THR A 71 -11.63 7.24 23.45
CA THR A 71 -11.95 5.94 24.08
C THR A 71 -10.73 5.04 24.22
N SER A 72 -9.55 5.49 23.81
CA SER A 72 -8.31 4.69 23.73
C SER A 72 -8.48 3.39 22.93
N THR A 73 -9.38 3.39 21.95
CA THR A 73 -9.56 2.26 21.04
C THR A 73 -8.46 2.27 19.99
N PRO A 74 -7.58 1.24 19.92
CA PRO A 74 -6.48 1.22 18.96
C PRO A 74 -6.93 1.28 17.51
N GLY A 75 -6.04 1.75 16.64
CA GLY A 75 -6.20 1.63 15.21
C GLY A 75 -6.11 0.16 14.74
N SER A 76 -6.57 -0.10 13.54
CA SER A 76 -6.51 -1.44 12.96
C SER A 76 -6.61 -1.41 11.44
N PHE A 77 -6.25 -2.52 10.80
CA PHE A 77 -6.46 -2.73 9.37
C PHE A 77 -6.53 -4.23 9.07
N ASP A 78 -7.19 -4.56 7.97
CA ASP A 78 -7.17 -5.92 7.43
C ASP A 78 -6.12 -6.02 6.32
N ILE A 79 -5.41 -7.13 6.29
CA ILE A 79 -4.33 -7.41 5.34
C ILE A 79 -4.42 -8.84 4.82
N LYS A 80 -4.07 -9.05 3.56
CA LYS A 80 -3.84 -10.37 2.96
C LYS A 80 -2.83 -10.30 1.83
N ILE A 81 -2.35 -11.47 1.40
CA ILE A 81 -1.56 -11.65 0.17
C ILE A 81 -2.50 -12.07 -0.95
N GLN A 82 -2.37 -11.45 -2.12
CA GLN A 82 -3.10 -11.80 -3.33
C GLN A 82 -2.15 -12.16 -4.47
N ARG A 83 -2.49 -13.19 -5.24
CA ARG A 83 -1.82 -13.56 -6.49
C ARG A 83 -2.58 -13.06 -7.71
N PRO A 84 -1.90 -12.82 -8.84
CA PRO A 84 -2.55 -12.53 -10.11
C PRO A 84 -3.47 -13.66 -10.57
N TYR A 85 -4.35 -13.34 -11.49
CA TYR A 85 -5.24 -14.34 -12.11
C TYR A 85 -4.43 -15.46 -12.80
N GLY A 86 -4.98 -16.67 -12.73
CA GLY A 86 -4.33 -17.86 -13.35
C GLY A 86 -3.37 -18.60 -12.42
N TYR A 87 -3.05 -18.03 -11.27
CA TYR A 87 -2.34 -18.73 -10.19
C TYR A 87 -3.33 -19.26 -9.15
N SER A 88 -2.84 -20.16 -8.26
CA SER A 88 -3.64 -20.60 -7.12
C SER A 88 -4.11 -19.41 -6.30
N SER A 89 -5.38 -19.40 -5.90
CA SER A 89 -5.92 -18.37 -5.01
C SER A 89 -5.34 -18.43 -3.59
N THR A 90 -4.72 -19.55 -3.24
CA THR A 90 -4.07 -19.74 -1.94
C THR A 90 -2.57 -19.49 -2.05
N HIS A 91 -2.03 -18.76 -1.09
CA HIS A 91 -0.60 -18.54 -0.91
C HIS A 91 -0.18 -19.07 0.46
N PRO A 92 0.97 -19.76 0.60
CA PRO A 92 1.53 -20.06 1.91
C PRO A 92 1.71 -18.80 2.74
N SER A 93 1.77 -18.97 4.04
CA SER A 93 2.01 -17.84 4.94
C SER A 93 3.42 -17.27 4.72
N GLU A 94 3.48 -15.94 4.65
CA GLU A 94 4.71 -15.17 4.55
C GLU A 94 4.86 -14.25 5.75
N THR A 95 6.08 -13.84 6.05
CA THR A 95 6.34 -12.73 6.96
C THR A 95 6.13 -11.43 6.21
N VAL A 96 5.21 -10.61 6.69
CA VAL A 96 4.91 -9.29 6.13
C VAL A 96 5.26 -8.24 7.18
N SER A 97 6.11 -7.29 6.82
CA SER A 97 6.35 -6.09 7.63
C SER A 97 5.41 -4.97 7.20
N PHE A 98 5.02 -4.13 8.16
CA PHE A 98 4.19 -2.98 7.89
C PHE A 98 4.69 -1.73 8.61
N LEU A 99 4.34 -0.57 8.06
CA LEU A 99 4.43 0.75 8.65
C LEU A 99 3.04 1.37 8.63
N ALA A 100 2.47 1.65 9.79
CA ALA A 100 1.28 2.48 9.96
C ALA A 100 1.75 3.88 10.31
N ILE A 101 1.32 4.90 9.57
CA ILE A 101 1.81 6.26 9.74
C ILE A 101 0.67 7.26 9.54
N ALA A 102 0.58 8.25 10.44
CA ALA A 102 -0.46 9.27 10.38
C ALA A 102 -0.28 10.19 9.16
N GLU A 103 -1.38 10.53 8.52
CA GLU A 103 -1.44 11.51 7.44
C GLU A 103 -0.93 12.88 7.91
N GLY A 104 -0.10 13.52 7.10
CA GLY A 104 0.43 14.85 7.40
C GLY A 104 1.83 15.10 6.85
N THR A 105 2.38 16.25 7.22
CA THR A 105 3.74 16.64 6.92
C THR A 105 4.54 16.69 8.22
N TRP A 106 5.72 16.09 8.21
CA TRP A 106 6.57 15.89 9.37
C TRP A 106 7.99 16.39 9.06
N ASP A 107 8.47 17.33 9.85
CA ASP A 107 9.88 17.76 9.79
C ASP A 107 10.69 16.85 10.74
N LEU A 108 11.68 16.18 10.19
CA LEU A 108 12.57 15.30 10.94
C LEU A 108 13.67 16.08 11.64
N VAL A 109 14.35 15.42 12.57
CA VAL A 109 15.39 16.06 13.42
C VAL A 109 16.56 16.62 12.61
N ASP A 110 16.88 16.00 11.49
CA ASP A 110 17.94 16.41 10.55
C ASP A 110 17.50 17.53 9.59
N GLY A 111 16.26 18.01 9.71
CA GLY A 111 15.68 19.03 8.84
C GLY A 111 15.08 18.49 7.54
N SER A 112 15.14 17.19 7.29
CA SER A 112 14.45 16.57 6.17
C SER A 112 12.95 16.55 6.41
N ARG A 113 12.18 16.47 5.32
CA ARG A 113 10.72 16.42 5.35
C ARG A 113 10.20 15.08 4.90
N LEU A 114 9.17 14.64 5.59
CA LEU A 114 8.36 13.48 5.23
C LEU A 114 6.91 13.93 5.09
N GLU A 115 6.26 13.53 4.01
CA GLU A 115 4.84 13.80 3.78
C GLU A 115 4.09 12.49 3.50
N VAL A 116 3.00 12.30 4.23
CA VAL A 116 2.05 11.20 4.07
C VAL A 116 0.71 11.76 3.64
N GLY A 117 0.21 11.32 2.51
CA GLY A 117 -1.10 11.71 2.03
C GLY A 117 -1.93 10.50 1.61
N ILE A 118 -3.25 10.65 1.72
CA ILE A 118 -4.23 9.65 1.32
C ILE A 118 -5.14 10.27 0.27
N TYR A 119 -5.32 9.60 -0.85
CA TYR A 119 -6.24 9.99 -1.92
C TYR A 119 -7.35 8.96 -2.07
N ASP A 120 -8.58 9.40 -1.85
CA ASP A 120 -9.76 8.54 -1.75
C ASP A 120 -10.32 8.07 -3.09
N ARG A 121 -9.75 8.44 -4.22
CA ARG A 121 -10.35 8.13 -5.52
C ARG A 121 -9.33 8.04 -6.64
N ILE A 122 -8.54 7.00 -6.65
CA ILE A 122 -7.78 6.69 -7.86
C ILE A 122 -8.67 5.85 -8.77
N HIS A 123 -9.09 6.48 -9.85
CA HIS A 123 -9.85 5.85 -10.91
C HIS A 123 -8.96 5.75 -12.15
N THR A 124 -8.62 4.55 -12.57
CA THR A 124 -7.84 4.37 -13.79
C THR A 124 -8.64 3.60 -14.82
N LYS A 125 -9.29 4.36 -15.67
CA LYS A 125 -9.79 3.85 -16.93
C LYS A 125 -8.63 3.79 -17.94
N ASN A 126 -8.28 2.60 -18.42
CA ASN A 126 -7.32 2.43 -19.51
C ASN A 126 -5.93 3.08 -19.28
N ASN A 127 -5.27 2.79 -18.17
CA ASN A 127 -3.93 3.33 -17.85
C ASN A 127 -3.85 4.86 -17.87
N LYS A 128 -4.92 5.56 -17.55
CA LYS A 128 -4.91 7.01 -17.44
C LYS A 128 -4.29 7.42 -16.12
N PHE A 129 -3.14 8.05 -16.20
CA PHE A 129 -2.48 8.62 -15.05
C PHE A 129 -3.25 9.82 -14.51
N GLN A 130 -3.48 9.85 -13.21
CA GLN A 130 -4.04 10.97 -12.46
C GLN A 130 -2.93 11.75 -11.78
N ALA A 131 -3.00 13.08 -11.82
CA ALA A 131 -2.06 13.94 -11.12
C ALA A 131 -2.43 14.03 -9.64
N GLN A 132 -1.39 13.93 -8.80
CA GLN A 132 -1.47 14.10 -7.35
C GLN A 132 -0.45 15.17 -6.96
N LEU A 133 -0.88 16.12 -6.16
CA LEU A 133 -0.01 17.19 -5.67
C LEU A 133 0.40 16.90 -4.24
N PHE A 134 1.62 17.26 -3.88
CA PHE A 134 2.01 17.31 -2.47
C PHE A 134 1.32 18.48 -1.79
N SER A 135 1.11 18.39 -0.48
CA SER A 135 0.51 19.47 0.31
C SER A 135 1.40 20.71 0.33
N THR A 136 2.71 20.49 0.29
CA THR A 136 3.75 21.52 0.22
C THR A 136 4.86 21.04 -0.70
N SER A 137 5.38 21.94 -1.55
CA SER A 137 6.47 21.61 -2.46
C SER A 137 7.74 21.20 -1.69
N PHE A 138 8.39 20.14 -2.15
CA PHE A 138 9.72 19.76 -1.71
C PHE A 138 10.79 20.66 -2.32
N SER A 139 11.97 20.74 -1.72
CA SER A 139 13.11 21.49 -2.24
C SER A 139 13.66 20.89 -3.54
N ALA A 140 13.56 19.58 -3.67
CA ALA A 140 13.96 18.80 -4.83
C ALA A 140 12.92 17.72 -5.12
N LYS A 141 13.17 16.85 -6.10
CA LYS A 141 12.34 15.66 -6.35
C LYS A 141 12.47 14.69 -5.17
N PRO A 142 11.39 14.36 -4.44
CA PRO A 142 11.47 13.45 -3.30
C PRO A 142 11.57 11.98 -3.73
N GLY A 143 12.00 11.12 -2.80
CA GLY A 143 11.69 9.70 -2.84
C GLY A 143 10.18 9.50 -2.66
N LEU A 144 9.61 8.48 -3.32
CA LEU A 144 8.17 8.23 -3.31
C LEU A 144 7.87 6.74 -3.18
N ILE A 145 7.06 6.39 -2.18
CA ILE A 145 6.47 5.07 -1.99
C ILE A 145 4.96 5.24 -2.00
N SER A 146 4.23 4.28 -2.50
CA SER A 146 2.77 4.28 -2.44
C SER A 146 2.18 2.89 -2.31
N GLN A 147 1.00 2.82 -1.69
CA GLN A 147 0.27 1.59 -1.44
C GLN A 147 -1.23 1.82 -1.62
N VAL A 148 -1.92 0.86 -2.24
CA VAL A 148 -3.38 0.85 -2.29
C VAL A 148 -3.92 0.55 -0.89
N GLN A 149 -4.89 1.34 -0.43
CA GLN A 149 -5.42 1.30 0.95
C GLN A 149 -6.78 0.60 1.06
N THR A 150 -7.45 0.35 -0.06
CA THR A 150 -8.77 -0.30 -0.11
C THR A 150 -8.74 -1.55 -0.97
N THR A 151 -9.81 -2.32 -0.93
CA THR A 151 -10.05 -3.47 -1.80
C THR A 151 -11.51 -3.45 -2.23
N ASP A 152 -11.87 -2.47 -3.05
CA ASP A 152 -13.21 -2.34 -3.63
C ASP A 152 -13.35 -3.20 -4.89
N GLY A 153 -12.25 -3.38 -5.62
CA GLY A 153 -12.12 -4.36 -6.70
C GLY A 153 -11.49 -5.67 -6.24
N THR A 154 -11.88 -6.78 -6.87
CA THR A 154 -11.33 -8.11 -6.59
C THR A 154 -10.07 -8.43 -7.39
N ASP A 155 -9.80 -7.64 -8.42
CA ASP A 155 -8.72 -7.88 -9.36
C ASP A 155 -7.36 -7.53 -8.75
N TRP A 156 -6.34 -8.26 -9.18
CA TRP A 156 -4.96 -7.96 -8.83
C TRP A 156 -4.54 -6.66 -9.50
N ILE A 157 -3.99 -5.73 -8.73
CA ILE A 157 -3.53 -4.42 -9.22
C ILE A 157 -2.20 -4.05 -8.60
N THR A 158 -1.41 -3.30 -9.34
CA THR A 158 -0.23 -2.61 -8.85
C THR A 158 -0.27 -1.14 -9.22
N LEU A 159 0.53 -0.32 -8.55
CA LEU A 159 0.63 1.11 -8.83
C LEU A 159 1.81 1.42 -9.76
N ARG A 160 1.59 2.36 -10.66
CA ARG A 160 2.62 2.90 -11.55
C ARG A 160 2.69 4.40 -11.39
N HIS A 161 3.91 4.92 -11.32
CA HIS A 161 4.17 6.36 -11.18
C HIS A 161 4.93 6.90 -12.39
N LYS A 162 4.70 8.17 -12.68
CA LYS A 162 5.51 8.96 -13.61
C LYS A 162 5.50 10.43 -13.22
N ASN A 163 6.40 11.21 -13.84
CA ASN A 163 6.48 12.66 -13.65
C ASN A 163 6.56 13.07 -12.16
N VAL A 164 7.31 12.30 -11.36
CA VAL A 164 7.60 12.69 -9.99
C VAL A 164 8.48 13.93 -10.00
N SER A 165 8.02 14.98 -9.34
CA SER A 165 8.66 16.29 -9.23
C SER A 165 8.62 16.79 -7.78
N SER A 166 9.15 17.96 -7.52
CA SER A 166 9.06 18.59 -6.18
C SER A 166 7.63 19.00 -5.79
N THR A 167 6.68 19.06 -6.75
CA THR A 167 5.31 19.54 -6.49
C THR A 167 4.27 18.44 -6.53
N GLY A 168 4.61 17.23 -6.99
CA GLY A 168 3.67 16.14 -7.11
C GLY A 168 4.11 15.05 -8.08
N PHE A 169 3.21 14.15 -8.38
CA PHE A 169 3.44 12.99 -9.24
C PHE A 169 2.17 12.62 -10.01
N GLN A 170 2.31 11.68 -10.94
CA GLN A 170 1.17 11.06 -11.59
C GLN A 170 1.14 9.57 -11.27
N VAL A 171 -0.04 9.03 -11.01
CA VAL A 171 -0.24 7.63 -10.61
C VAL A 171 -1.35 6.99 -11.43
N ALA A 172 -1.22 5.69 -11.68
CA ALA A 172 -2.24 4.85 -12.30
C ALA A 172 -2.22 3.46 -11.66
N HIS A 173 -3.38 2.82 -11.59
CA HIS A 173 -3.47 1.37 -11.37
C HIS A 173 -3.07 0.65 -12.65
N GLN A 174 -2.42 -0.48 -12.51
CA GLN A 174 -2.20 -1.44 -13.57
C GLN A 174 -2.76 -2.79 -13.13
N GLU A 175 -3.74 -3.29 -13.87
CA GLU A 175 -4.32 -4.61 -13.67
C GLU A 175 -3.50 -5.70 -14.36
N ASP A 176 -3.73 -6.95 -13.97
CA ASP A 176 -3.26 -8.12 -14.69
C ASP A 176 -3.95 -8.23 -16.06
N GLU A 177 -3.16 -8.25 -17.13
CA GLU A 177 -3.67 -8.34 -18.52
C GLU A 177 -4.52 -9.59 -18.80
N HIS A 178 -4.34 -10.67 -18.03
CA HIS A 178 -5.12 -11.90 -18.20
C HIS A 178 -6.60 -11.73 -17.83
N GLN A 179 -6.93 -10.80 -16.96
CA GLN A 179 -8.32 -10.48 -16.60
C GLN A 179 -9.01 -9.63 -17.64
N ASN A 180 -8.29 -8.78 -18.37
CA ASN A 180 -8.82 -7.91 -19.41
C ASN A 180 -9.44 -8.66 -20.61
N LYS A 181 -9.12 -9.94 -20.80
CA LYS A 181 -9.73 -10.77 -21.87
C LYS A 181 -11.21 -11.09 -21.66
N GLN A 182 -11.74 -10.91 -20.47
CA GLN A 182 -13.15 -11.14 -20.14
C GLN A 182 -14.03 -9.89 -20.19
N GLY A 183 -13.52 -8.76 -20.68
CA GLY A 183 -14.32 -7.55 -20.91
C GLY A 183 -14.53 -6.68 -19.67
N SER A 184 -13.88 -6.98 -18.55
CA SER A 184 -13.81 -6.03 -17.43
C SER A 184 -12.95 -4.86 -17.87
N LYS A 185 -13.54 -3.69 -18.01
CA LYS A 185 -12.89 -2.53 -18.62
C LYS A 185 -12.35 -1.53 -17.61
N GLU A 186 -12.65 -1.70 -16.34
CA GLU A 186 -12.38 -0.70 -15.32
C GLU A 186 -12.23 -1.37 -13.96
N HIS A 187 -11.08 -1.19 -13.33
CA HIS A 187 -10.94 -1.47 -11.91
C HIS A 187 -11.84 -0.52 -11.12
N LEU A 188 -12.42 -0.99 -10.01
CA LEU A 188 -13.17 -0.12 -9.12
C LEU A 188 -12.25 0.96 -8.53
N ILE A 189 -12.87 2.05 -8.09
CA ILE A 189 -12.16 3.16 -7.46
C ILE A 189 -11.52 2.65 -6.16
N GLU A 190 -10.22 2.89 -6.01
CA GLU A 190 -9.48 2.54 -4.81
C GLU A 190 -8.88 3.80 -4.17
N SER A 191 -8.69 3.76 -2.87
CA SER A 191 -7.88 4.76 -2.17
C SER A 191 -6.40 4.40 -2.24
N LEU A 192 -5.56 5.41 -2.33
CA LEU A 192 -4.11 5.32 -2.37
C LEU A 192 -3.50 6.12 -1.23
N ALA A 193 -2.52 5.56 -0.54
CA ALA A 193 -1.60 6.35 0.27
C ALA A 193 -0.26 6.52 -0.42
N TYR A 194 0.42 7.63 -0.14
CA TYR A 194 1.80 7.86 -0.52
C TYR A 194 2.61 8.34 0.67
N LEU A 195 3.88 8.02 0.63
CA LEU A 195 4.93 8.50 1.50
C LEU A 195 5.98 9.15 0.60
N ALA A 196 6.14 10.46 0.74
CA ALA A 196 7.18 11.24 0.05
C ALA A 196 8.18 11.75 1.07
N PHE A 197 9.47 11.72 0.74
CA PHE A 197 10.54 12.11 1.65
C PHE A 197 11.67 12.81 0.89
N ASP A 198 12.28 13.79 1.54
CA ASP A 198 13.45 14.50 0.99
C ASP A 198 14.59 13.51 0.68
N ASP A 199 15.34 13.81 -0.39
CA ASP A 199 16.45 13.01 -0.93
C ASP A 199 17.72 13.19 -0.09
N GLY A 200 17.60 13.11 1.20
CA GLY A 200 18.67 13.36 2.17
C GLY A 200 18.96 12.19 3.13
N PHE A 201 18.53 10.97 2.81
CA PHE A 201 18.86 9.74 3.55
C PHE A 201 20.04 9.02 2.95
#